data_5cb01fd300d5f36fe69acd8cf4498453
#
_entry.id   5cb01fd300d5f36fe69acd8cf4498453
#
_cell.length_a   1.000
_cell.length_b   1.000
_cell.length_c   1.000
_cell.angle_alpha   90.00
_cell.angle_beta   90.00
_cell.angle_gamma   90.00
#
_symmetry.space_group_name_H-M   'P 1'
#
loop_
_entity.id
_entity.type
_entity.pdbx_description
1 polymer ?
#
loop_
_entity_poly.entity_id
_entity_poly.type
_entity_poly.pdbx_seq_one_letter_code
_entity_poly.pdbx_strand_id
1 'polypeptide(L)'
;MISIFKVYGRYITSFFLLCVGAWVLILIILPQIFMIDRSFKYEYRGDRLGIINNDLERLYASKLVKKYDLDFGPTCNEQGMVSVSMGLSITEGKKVGEAQRECEVLSSENTIKLEQEVVELNSQITILLQEEEVAKIAKEAEFPYSFRNYVMMSGLHIKTLTKTIFYSIFVTVLALILCYPVAYVVALKSAPRKAAILFLALIIPYAVNELMRIYAWLTIFDVKGLLNTILDFLGVLALDEDKVIVWYKYPGTVFTVLIYTYILFMVFPIYNTMSTLNRDQIEAAQDLGAKAWRIHWRIIIPHSKPGIAIGTIMTFMLAVGAFSVPYIITRGLQPKWFTHIIYDKFFESSNWNLGSAYSFTLLLISLIFVFVVMSLFRVSINELAKR
;
A
#
# COMPACT_ATOMS: atom_id res chain seq x y z
N MET A 1 -8.49 -30.47 -13.67
CA MET A 1 -9.95 -30.53 -13.37
C MET A 1 -10.51 -31.95 -13.34
N ILE A 2 -10.25 -32.81 -14.33
CA ILE A 2 -10.83 -34.18 -14.43
C ILE A 2 -10.48 -35.07 -13.21
N SER A 3 -9.32 -34.89 -12.56
CA SER A 3 -8.91 -35.68 -11.41
C SER A 3 -9.68 -35.34 -10.12
N ILE A 4 -10.06 -34.07 -9.94
CA ILE A 4 -10.78 -33.60 -8.74
C ILE A 4 -12.21 -34.12 -8.73
N PHE A 5 -12.88 -34.17 -9.89
CA PHE A 5 -14.21 -34.77 -10.04
C PHE A 5 -14.23 -36.26 -9.69
N LYS A 6 -13.12 -36.99 -9.95
CA LYS A 6 -12.99 -38.41 -9.60
C LYS A 6 -12.81 -38.67 -8.10
N VAL A 7 -12.17 -37.71 -7.38
CA VAL A 7 -11.86 -37.87 -5.94
C VAL A 7 -13.03 -37.44 -5.05
N TYR A 8 -13.70 -36.33 -5.35
CA TYR A 8 -14.73 -35.74 -4.47
C TYR A 8 -16.17 -35.89 -4.97
N GLY A 9 -16.36 -36.48 -6.16
CA GLY A 9 -17.67 -36.59 -6.80
C GLY A 9 -18.14 -35.28 -7.45
N ARG A 10 -19.04 -35.42 -8.44
CA ARG A 10 -19.43 -34.31 -9.32
C ARG A 10 -20.17 -33.20 -8.58
N TYR A 11 -21.05 -33.52 -7.66
CA TYR A 11 -21.87 -32.54 -6.93
C TYR A 11 -21.06 -31.69 -5.95
N ILE A 12 -20.21 -32.34 -5.14
CA ILE A 12 -19.37 -31.66 -4.15
C ILE A 12 -18.38 -30.74 -4.84
N THR A 13 -17.71 -31.22 -5.89
CA THR A 13 -16.76 -30.40 -6.66
C THR A 13 -17.45 -29.20 -7.32
N SER A 14 -18.64 -29.39 -7.92
CA SER A 14 -19.40 -28.30 -8.51
C SER A 14 -19.83 -27.25 -7.47
N PHE A 15 -20.26 -27.69 -6.30
CA PHE A 15 -20.62 -26.79 -5.20
C PHE A 15 -19.42 -25.95 -4.76
N PHE A 16 -18.25 -26.57 -4.52
CA PHE A 16 -17.04 -25.84 -4.15
C PHE A 16 -16.59 -24.85 -5.25
N LEU A 17 -16.61 -25.25 -6.52
CA LEU A 17 -16.28 -24.37 -7.62
C LEU A 17 -17.24 -23.18 -7.73
N LEU A 18 -18.53 -23.40 -7.46
CA LEU A 18 -19.52 -22.33 -7.43
C LEU A 18 -19.27 -21.36 -6.26
N CYS A 19 -19.00 -21.89 -5.06
CA CYS A 19 -18.67 -21.05 -3.90
C CYS A 19 -17.41 -20.24 -4.13
N VAL A 20 -16.34 -20.84 -4.65
CA VAL A 20 -15.09 -20.12 -4.96
C VAL A 20 -15.32 -19.09 -6.07
N GLY A 21 -16.06 -19.45 -7.12
CA GLY A 21 -16.41 -18.52 -8.20
C GLY A 21 -17.25 -17.34 -7.72
N ALA A 22 -18.25 -17.59 -6.88
CA ALA A 22 -19.05 -16.53 -6.25
C ALA A 22 -18.20 -15.63 -5.35
N TRP A 23 -17.30 -16.21 -4.55
CA TRP A 23 -16.39 -15.46 -3.70
C TRP A 23 -15.47 -14.54 -4.52
N VAL A 24 -14.84 -15.06 -5.59
CA VAL A 24 -14.00 -14.27 -6.49
C VAL A 24 -14.80 -13.15 -7.16
N LEU A 25 -16.01 -13.46 -7.64
CA LEU A 25 -16.88 -12.49 -8.31
C LEU A 25 -17.27 -11.36 -7.36
N ILE A 26 -17.72 -11.68 -6.15
CA ILE A 26 -18.21 -10.69 -5.18
C ILE A 26 -17.07 -9.86 -4.59
N LEU A 27 -15.95 -10.48 -4.19
CA LEU A 27 -14.90 -9.78 -3.45
C LEU A 27 -13.81 -9.20 -4.33
N ILE A 28 -13.59 -9.72 -5.54
CA ILE A 28 -12.54 -9.24 -6.42
C ILE A 28 -13.12 -8.48 -7.62
N ILE A 29 -14.04 -9.08 -8.38
CA ILE A 29 -14.51 -8.51 -9.65
C ILE A 29 -15.49 -7.35 -9.40
N LEU A 30 -16.44 -7.52 -8.51
CA LEU A 30 -17.50 -6.52 -8.29
C LEU A 30 -16.95 -5.18 -7.81
N PRO A 31 -16.01 -5.08 -6.84
CA PRO A 31 -15.40 -3.79 -6.47
C PRO A 31 -14.65 -3.13 -7.63
N GLN A 32 -14.00 -3.90 -8.51
CA GLN A 32 -13.32 -3.36 -9.69
C GLN A 32 -14.32 -2.79 -10.70
N ILE A 33 -15.45 -3.46 -10.92
CA ILE A 33 -16.53 -2.94 -11.79
C ILE A 33 -17.06 -1.63 -11.22
N PHE A 34 -17.33 -1.54 -9.92
CA PHE A 34 -17.76 -0.29 -9.28
C PHE A 34 -16.73 0.84 -9.41
N MET A 35 -15.44 0.52 -9.25
CA MET A 35 -14.37 1.49 -9.43
C MET A 35 -14.33 1.99 -10.89
N ILE A 36 -14.45 1.08 -11.87
CA ILE A 36 -14.50 1.43 -13.29
C ILE A 36 -15.72 2.30 -13.59
N ASP A 37 -16.91 1.90 -13.14
CA ASP A 37 -18.14 2.65 -13.33
C ASP A 37 -18.00 4.08 -12.80
N ARG A 38 -17.52 4.23 -11.55
CA ARG A 38 -17.29 5.56 -10.95
C ARG A 38 -16.22 6.36 -11.68
N SER A 39 -15.21 5.74 -12.24
CA SER A 39 -14.12 6.42 -12.95
C SER A 39 -14.59 7.20 -14.18
N PHE A 40 -15.66 6.73 -14.82
CA PHE A 40 -16.28 7.39 -15.97
C PHE A 40 -17.39 8.38 -15.58
N LYS A 41 -17.84 8.37 -14.33
CA LYS A 41 -18.83 9.36 -13.85
C LYS A 41 -18.11 10.65 -13.52
N TYR A 42 -18.44 11.71 -14.26
CA TYR A 42 -17.91 13.04 -14.01
C TYR A 42 -18.90 13.85 -13.18
N GLU A 43 -18.44 14.33 -12.04
CA GLU A 43 -19.17 15.23 -11.19
C GLU A 43 -18.49 16.59 -11.19
N TYR A 44 -19.17 17.60 -11.76
CA TYR A 44 -18.64 18.96 -11.74
C TYR A 44 -18.89 19.56 -10.36
N ARG A 45 -17.81 19.74 -9.59
CA ARG A 45 -17.90 20.27 -8.22
C ARG A 45 -18.23 21.76 -8.14
N GLY A 46 -18.29 22.46 -9.25
CA GLY A 46 -18.80 23.82 -9.37
C GLY A 46 -20.33 23.87 -9.51
N ASP A 47 -20.97 22.74 -9.80
CA ASP A 47 -22.43 22.63 -9.79
C ASP A 47 -22.97 22.59 -8.34
N ARG A 48 -24.17 23.14 -8.16
CA ARG A 48 -24.88 23.15 -6.87
C ARG A 48 -24.90 21.77 -6.21
N LEU A 49 -25.15 20.72 -6.98
CA LEU A 49 -25.13 19.32 -6.51
C LEU A 49 -23.75 18.86 -5.99
N GLY A 50 -22.67 19.18 -6.70
CA GLY A 50 -21.31 18.83 -6.29
C GLY A 50 -20.86 19.57 -5.03
N ILE A 51 -21.32 20.81 -4.84
CA ILE A 51 -21.07 21.60 -3.62
C ILE A 51 -21.84 20.98 -2.45
N ILE A 52 -23.12 20.67 -2.64
CA ILE A 52 -23.99 20.06 -1.62
C ILE A 52 -23.40 18.71 -1.16
N ASN A 53 -22.98 17.85 -2.09
CA ASN A 53 -22.38 16.56 -1.75
C ASN A 53 -21.08 16.69 -0.94
N ASN A 54 -20.23 17.66 -1.28
CA ASN A 54 -19.03 17.94 -0.49
C ASN A 54 -19.34 18.42 0.92
N ASP A 55 -20.33 19.28 1.05
CA ASP A 55 -20.73 19.83 2.35
C ASP A 55 -21.40 18.74 3.21
N LEU A 56 -22.22 17.87 2.60
CA LEU A 56 -22.78 16.70 3.26
C LEU A 56 -21.69 15.76 3.79
N GLU A 57 -20.69 15.41 2.98
CA GLU A 57 -19.59 14.54 3.42
C GLU A 57 -18.83 15.15 4.59
N ARG A 58 -18.56 16.47 4.56
CA ARG A 58 -17.90 17.18 5.67
C ARG A 58 -18.75 17.16 6.94
N LEU A 59 -20.06 17.39 6.82
CA LEU A 59 -20.97 17.37 7.96
C LEU A 59 -21.11 15.97 8.55
N TYR A 60 -21.19 14.92 7.72
CA TYR A 60 -21.18 13.54 8.19
C TYR A 60 -19.89 13.18 8.92
N ALA A 61 -18.74 13.58 8.38
CA ALA A 61 -17.43 13.36 9.02
C ALA A 61 -17.36 14.08 10.37
N SER A 62 -17.77 15.36 10.44
CA SER A 62 -17.76 16.13 11.69
C SER A 62 -18.75 15.56 12.72
N LYS A 63 -19.93 15.11 12.29
CA LYS A 63 -20.92 14.44 13.13
C LYS A 63 -20.37 13.13 13.70
N LEU A 64 -19.65 12.34 12.89
CA LEU A 64 -19.03 11.09 13.32
C LEU A 64 -18.00 11.34 14.42
N VAL A 65 -17.13 12.33 14.23
CA VAL A 65 -16.11 12.72 15.22
C VAL A 65 -16.78 13.16 16.52
N LYS A 66 -17.78 14.05 16.45
CA LYS A 66 -18.47 14.55 17.65
C LYS A 66 -19.29 13.47 18.36
N LYS A 67 -19.89 12.55 17.62
CA LYS A 67 -20.55 11.38 18.19
C LYS A 67 -19.55 10.45 18.87
N TYR A 68 -18.36 10.24 18.28
CA TYR A 68 -17.28 9.48 18.90
C TYR A 68 -16.82 10.14 20.21
N ASP A 69 -16.66 11.47 20.20
CA ASP A 69 -16.31 12.23 21.40
C ASP A 69 -17.40 12.19 22.48
N LEU A 70 -18.67 12.07 22.07
CA LEU A 70 -19.81 11.89 23.00
C LEU A 70 -19.84 10.48 23.62
N ASP A 71 -19.58 9.43 22.79
CA ASP A 71 -19.62 8.03 23.22
C ASP A 71 -18.37 7.63 24.01
N PHE A 72 -17.20 8.22 23.68
CA PHE A 72 -15.88 7.87 24.22
C PHE A 72 -15.09 9.08 24.75
N GLY A 73 -15.76 10.21 24.96
CA GLY A 73 -15.16 11.44 25.46
C GLY A 73 -14.58 11.33 26.86
N PRO A 74 -13.99 12.41 27.38
CA PRO A 74 -13.28 12.38 28.64
C PRO A 74 -14.20 11.92 29.79
N THR A 75 -13.91 10.75 30.34
CA THR A 75 -14.59 10.26 31.53
C THR A 75 -13.80 10.60 32.77
N CYS A 76 -14.48 11.08 33.80
CA CYS A 76 -13.88 11.29 35.11
C CYS A 76 -13.73 9.94 35.83
N ASN A 77 -12.51 9.63 36.29
CA ASN A 77 -12.27 8.45 37.12
C ASN A 77 -12.35 8.83 38.62
N GLU A 78 -12.36 7.83 39.51
CA GLU A 78 -12.48 7.98 40.99
C GLU A 78 -11.38 8.87 41.60
N GLN A 79 -10.36 9.26 40.86
CA GLN A 79 -9.25 10.10 41.30
C GLN A 79 -9.30 11.55 40.77
N GLY A 80 -10.39 11.93 40.10
CA GLY A 80 -10.55 13.27 39.54
C GLY A 80 -9.67 13.54 38.31
N MET A 81 -9.17 12.49 37.65
CA MET A 81 -8.40 12.62 36.40
C MET A 81 -9.32 12.57 35.16
N VAL A 82 -9.12 13.50 34.26
CA VAL A 82 -9.78 13.50 32.95
C VAL A 82 -8.97 12.65 31.99
N SER A 83 -9.47 11.50 31.57
CA SER A 83 -8.87 10.72 30.49
C SER A 83 -9.32 11.31 29.16
N VAL A 84 -8.44 12.03 28.48
CA VAL A 84 -8.59 12.34 27.06
C VAL A 84 -7.95 11.20 26.28
N SER A 85 -8.54 10.77 25.18
CA SER A 85 -8.09 9.64 24.35
C SER A 85 -6.65 9.73 23.83
N MET A 86 -5.89 10.80 24.17
CA MET A 86 -4.47 10.99 23.85
C MET A 86 -3.63 11.73 24.93
N GLY A 87 -4.01 11.75 26.20
CA GLY A 87 -3.14 12.33 27.24
C GLY A 87 -3.80 12.48 28.59
N LEU A 88 -3.10 12.14 29.64
CA LEU A 88 -3.48 12.43 31.03
C LEU A 88 -3.15 13.88 31.33
N SER A 89 -4.15 14.73 31.65
CA SER A 89 -3.89 16.02 32.32
C SER A 89 -4.19 15.89 33.81
N ILE A 90 -3.15 16.09 34.63
CA ILE A 90 -3.24 16.08 36.09
C ILE A 90 -3.52 17.51 36.52
N THR A 91 -4.61 17.74 37.24
CA THR A 91 -4.82 19.00 37.98
C THR A 91 -4.03 18.91 39.29
N GLU A 92 -2.81 19.47 39.30
CA GLU A 92 -2.01 19.59 40.52
C GLU A 92 -2.65 20.53 41.55
N GLY A 93 -2.88 20.02 42.74
CA GLY A 93 -3.02 20.84 43.95
C GLY A 93 -4.40 20.98 44.58
N LYS A 94 -5.49 20.36 44.09
CA LYS A 94 -6.83 20.40 44.71
C LYS A 94 -7.14 19.13 45.53
N LYS A 95 -7.92 19.27 46.62
CA LYS A 95 -8.41 18.10 47.38
C LYS A 95 -9.30 17.24 46.46
N VAL A 96 -9.11 15.94 46.51
CA VAL A 96 -9.76 14.93 45.61
C VAL A 96 -11.27 15.15 45.47
N GLY A 97 -12.01 15.56 46.51
CA GLY A 97 -13.46 15.77 46.44
C GLY A 97 -13.91 17.04 45.73
N GLU A 98 -13.06 18.06 45.64
CA GLU A 98 -13.36 19.32 44.90
C GLU A 98 -13.01 19.11 43.40
N ALA A 99 -11.93 18.41 43.09
CA ALA A 99 -11.54 18.06 41.74
C ALA A 99 -12.58 17.12 41.08
N GLN A 100 -13.18 16.23 41.83
CA GLN A 100 -14.22 15.32 41.34
C GLN A 100 -15.51 16.03 40.98
N ARG A 101 -15.97 16.99 41.81
CA ARG A 101 -17.17 17.80 41.51
C ARG A 101 -16.95 18.73 40.32
N GLU A 102 -15.77 19.38 40.21
CA GLU A 102 -15.45 20.19 39.04
C GLU A 102 -15.37 19.33 37.76
N CYS A 103 -14.84 18.12 37.85
CA CYS A 103 -14.74 17.21 36.73
C CYS A 103 -16.14 16.74 36.27
N GLU A 104 -17.03 16.41 37.17
CA GLU A 104 -18.42 16.02 36.85
C GLU A 104 -19.20 17.17 36.21
N VAL A 105 -19.05 18.40 36.69
CA VAL A 105 -19.70 19.57 36.11
C VAL A 105 -19.14 19.91 34.75
N LEU A 106 -17.84 19.89 34.56
CA LEU A 106 -17.17 20.07 33.23
C LEU A 106 -17.55 18.99 32.22
N SER A 107 -17.66 17.74 32.69
CA SER A 107 -18.07 16.61 31.85
C SER A 107 -19.52 16.75 31.41
N SER A 108 -20.45 17.10 32.32
CA SER A 108 -21.86 17.29 31.99
C SER A 108 -22.10 18.48 31.08
N GLU A 109 -21.40 19.59 31.28
CA GLU A 109 -21.52 20.80 30.44
C GLU A 109 -20.97 20.52 29.02
N ASN A 110 -19.85 19.82 28.91
CA ASN A 110 -19.29 19.41 27.62
C ASN A 110 -20.19 18.41 26.90
N THR A 111 -20.83 17.48 27.60
CA THR A 111 -21.77 16.52 27.02
C THR A 111 -22.99 17.23 26.45
N ILE A 112 -23.61 18.14 27.21
CA ILE A 112 -24.75 18.95 26.75
C ILE A 112 -24.39 19.78 25.51
N LYS A 113 -23.20 20.38 25.51
CA LYS A 113 -22.72 21.15 24.36
C LYS A 113 -22.50 20.29 23.14
N LEU A 114 -21.89 19.10 23.29
CA LEU A 114 -21.70 18.14 22.19
C LEU A 114 -23.02 17.61 21.64
N GLU A 115 -24.01 17.32 22.51
CA GLU A 115 -25.35 16.93 22.09
C GLU A 115 -26.03 18.03 21.27
N GLN A 116 -25.95 19.30 21.72
CA GLN A 116 -26.48 20.43 20.97
C GLN A 116 -25.82 20.60 19.60
N GLU A 117 -24.49 20.46 19.53
CA GLU A 117 -23.73 20.52 18.28
C GLU A 117 -24.11 19.35 17.34
N VAL A 118 -24.34 18.14 17.86
CA VAL A 118 -24.82 16.99 17.06
C VAL A 118 -26.25 17.24 16.55
N VAL A 119 -27.14 17.83 17.33
CA VAL A 119 -28.50 18.19 16.90
C VAL A 119 -28.47 19.28 15.81
N GLU A 120 -27.58 20.27 15.96
CA GLU A 120 -27.43 21.33 14.95
C GLU A 120 -26.85 20.72 13.63
N LEU A 121 -25.85 19.87 13.70
CA LEU A 121 -25.32 19.16 12.54
C LEU A 121 -26.40 18.30 11.85
N ASN A 122 -27.27 17.63 12.62
CA ASN A 122 -28.37 16.87 12.05
C ASN A 122 -29.37 17.77 11.29
N SER A 123 -29.67 18.96 11.82
CA SER A 123 -30.56 19.91 11.15
C SER A 123 -29.95 20.43 9.82
N GLN A 124 -28.65 20.74 9.83
CA GLN A 124 -27.92 21.16 8.63
C GLN A 124 -27.86 20.03 7.57
N ILE A 125 -27.60 18.80 7.98
CA ILE A 125 -27.62 17.64 7.11
C ILE A 125 -29.01 17.46 6.48
N THR A 126 -30.07 17.60 7.25
CA THR A 126 -31.46 17.43 6.73
C THR A 126 -31.81 18.47 5.68
N ILE A 127 -31.41 19.72 5.90
CA ILE A 127 -31.63 20.82 4.93
C ILE A 127 -30.85 20.53 3.63
N LEU A 128 -29.60 20.15 3.73
CA LEU A 128 -28.77 19.84 2.56
C LEU A 128 -29.26 18.60 1.80
N LEU A 129 -29.83 17.59 2.48
CA LEU A 129 -30.43 16.43 1.83
C LEU A 129 -31.69 16.82 1.01
N GLN A 130 -32.49 17.77 1.51
CA GLN A 130 -33.61 18.28 0.74
C GLN A 130 -33.15 19.08 -0.49
N GLU A 131 -32.10 19.91 -0.34
CA GLU A 131 -31.52 20.62 -1.47
C GLU A 131 -30.87 19.66 -2.49
N GLU A 132 -30.23 18.56 -2.03
CA GLU A 132 -29.68 17.52 -2.88
C GLU A 132 -30.75 16.85 -3.75
N GLU A 133 -31.90 16.52 -3.16
CA GLU A 133 -33.00 15.88 -3.87
C GLU A 133 -33.59 16.79 -4.97
N VAL A 134 -33.77 18.08 -4.68
CA VAL A 134 -34.19 19.07 -5.67
C VAL A 134 -33.15 19.23 -6.80
N ALA A 135 -31.85 19.24 -6.46
CA ALA A 135 -30.78 19.36 -7.43
C ALA A 135 -30.61 18.08 -8.29
N LYS A 136 -30.91 16.90 -7.73
CA LYS A 136 -30.92 15.63 -8.48
C LYS A 136 -31.99 15.58 -9.53
N ILE A 137 -33.23 15.98 -9.18
CA ILE A 137 -34.36 16.04 -10.11
C ILE A 137 -34.04 16.97 -11.29
N ALA A 138 -33.36 18.08 -11.03
CA ALA A 138 -32.94 19.02 -12.08
C ALA A 138 -31.84 18.46 -13.01
N LYS A 139 -31.07 17.46 -12.55
CA LYS A 139 -29.89 16.88 -13.25
C LYS A 139 -30.16 15.54 -13.97
N GLU A 140 -31.32 14.93 -13.76
CA GLU A 140 -31.69 13.63 -14.36
C GLU A 140 -31.68 13.59 -15.91
N ALA A 141 -31.50 14.74 -16.57
CA ALA A 141 -31.42 14.84 -18.03
C ALA A 141 -29.98 14.78 -18.60
N GLU A 142 -28.94 14.80 -17.80
CA GLU A 142 -27.54 14.81 -18.27
C GLU A 142 -26.88 13.44 -18.16
N PHE A 143 -26.27 13.00 -19.26
CA PHE A 143 -25.55 11.72 -19.32
C PHE A 143 -24.31 11.78 -18.42
N PRO A 144 -24.24 11.03 -17.29
CA PRO A 144 -23.18 11.21 -16.28
C PRO A 144 -21.81 10.65 -16.72
N TYR A 145 -21.77 9.87 -17.82
CA TYR A 145 -20.56 9.18 -18.27
C TYR A 145 -19.72 10.06 -19.20
N SER A 146 -18.48 10.33 -18.77
CA SER A 146 -17.53 11.15 -19.52
C SER A 146 -16.09 10.73 -19.27
N PHE A 147 -15.22 10.90 -20.26
CA PHE A 147 -13.76 10.76 -20.11
C PHE A 147 -13.10 11.97 -19.43
N ARG A 148 -13.87 12.93 -18.95
CA ARG A 148 -13.39 14.20 -18.42
C ARG A 148 -12.45 14.04 -17.22
N ASN A 149 -12.68 13.04 -16.35
CA ASN A 149 -11.81 12.71 -15.21
C ASN A 149 -10.37 12.37 -15.64
N TYR A 150 -10.20 11.79 -16.84
CA TYR A 150 -8.89 11.43 -17.38
C TYR A 150 -8.23 12.61 -18.11
N VAL A 151 -9.02 13.40 -18.84
CA VAL A 151 -8.51 14.57 -19.60
C VAL A 151 -8.12 15.70 -18.65
N MET A 152 -8.84 15.89 -17.57
CA MET A 152 -8.58 16.92 -16.56
C MET A 152 -7.44 16.57 -15.57
N MET A 153 -6.77 15.44 -15.77
CA MET A 153 -5.58 15.12 -14.96
C MET A 153 -4.53 16.21 -15.14
N SER A 154 -4.19 16.93 -14.05
CA SER A 154 -3.24 18.03 -14.13
C SER A 154 -1.85 17.53 -14.57
N GLY A 155 -1.09 18.39 -15.28
CA GLY A 155 0.27 18.06 -15.69
C GLY A 155 1.19 17.65 -14.53
N LEU A 156 0.94 18.19 -13.32
CA LEU A 156 1.64 17.79 -12.11
C LEU A 156 1.33 16.34 -11.70
N HIS A 157 0.07 15.91 -11.80
CA HIS A 157 -0.33 14.54 -11.48
C HIS A 157 0.24 13.54 -12.49
N ILE A 158 0.25 13.90 -13.79
CA ILE A 158 0.88 13.08 -14.84
C ILE A 158 2.38 12.95 -14.59
N LYS A 159 3.06 14.05 -14.25
CA LYS A 159 4.49 14.02 -13.88
C LYS A 159 4.75 13.11 -12.68
N THR A 160 3.90 13.18 -11.66
CA THR A 160 4.01 12.32 -10.47
C THR A 160 3.76 10.85 -10.81
N LEU A 161 2.76 10.56 -11.65
CA LEU A 161 2.48 9.21 -12.17
C LEU A 161 3.70 8.64 -12.88
N THR A 162 4.25 9.36 -13.85
CA THR A 162 5.44 8.96 -14.61
C THR A 162 6.64 8.73 -13.69
N LYS A 163 6.84 9.60 -12.70
CA LYS A 163 7.90 9.48 -11.71
C LYS A 163 7.72 8.22 -10.83
N THR A 164 6.50 7.95 -10.37
CA THR A 164 6.18 6.75 -9.58
C THR A 164 6.48 5.47 -10.37
N ILE A 165 6.07 5.42 -11.63
CA ILE A 165 6.34 4.27 -12.51
C ILE A 165 7.84 4.08 -12.69
N PHE A 166 8.58 5.15 -12.99
CA PHE A 166 10.03 5.08 -13.17
C PHE A 166 10.74 4.59 -11.89
N TYR A 167 10.35 5.11 -10.72
CA TYR A 167 10.90 4.68 -9.44
C TYR A 167 10.58 3.22 -9.14
N SER A 168 9.36 2.76 -9.45
CA SER A 168 8.97 1.36 -9.25
C SER A 168 9.74 0.42 -10.17
N ILE A 169 9.97 0.80 -11.43
CA ILE A 169 10.83 0.05 -12.36
C ILE A 169 12.27 -0.01 -11.81
N PHE A 170 12.80 1.13 -11.37
CA PHE A 170 14.15 1.21 -10.82
C PHE A 170 14.33 0.31 -9.59
N VAL A 171 13.38 0.37 -8.63
CA VAL A 171 13.36 -0.51 -7.45
C VAL A 171 13.31 -1.98 -7.87
N THR A 172 12.48 -2.32 -8.85
CA THR A 172 12.33 -3.69 -9.35
C THR A 172 13.60 -4.22 -9.99
N VAL A 173 14.27 -3.40 -10.81
CA VAL A 173 15.55 -3.78 -11.43
C VAL A 173 16.64 -3.93 -10.38
N LEU A 174 16.71 -3.02 -9.43
CA LEU A 174 17.69 -3.08 -8.34
C LEU A 174 17.42 -4.29 -7.43
N ALA A 175 16.16 -4.58 -7.11
CA ALA A 175 15.77 -5.78 -6.39
C ALA A 175 16.18 -7.06 -7.15
N LEU A 176 15.97 -7.10 -8.48
CA LEU A 176 16.41 -8.25 -9.29
C LEU A 176 17.91 -8.45 -9.25
N ILE A 177 18.70 -7.38 -9.38
CA ILE A 177 20.17 -7.44 -9.32
C ILE A 177 20.65 -7.98 -7.97
N LEU A 178 20.01 -7.56 -6.87
CA LEU A 178 20.38 -8.01 -5.51
C LEU A 178 19.86 -9.43 -5.21
N CYS A 179 18.65 -9.77 -5.65
CA CYS A 179 17.99 -11.02 -5.32
C CYS A 179 18.45 -12.20 -6.18
N TYR A 180 18.85 -11.95 -7.44
CA TYR A 180 19.31 -13.01 -8.34
C TYR A 180 20.52 -13.79 -7.76
N PRO A 181 21.61 -13.16 -7.32
CA PRO A 181 22.74 -13.90 -6.73
C PRO A 181 22.36 -14.61 -5.43
N VAL A 182 21.47 -14.05 -4.61
CA VAL A 182 20.96 -14.71 -3.41
C VAL A 182 20.20 -15.98 -3.79
N ALA A 183 19.25 -15.88 -4.71
CA ALA A 183 18.48 -17.03 -5.20
C ALA A 183 19.38 -18.10 -5.82
N TYR A 184 20.39 -17.70 -6.59
CA TYR A 184 21.38 -18.61 -7.18
C TYR A 184 22.17 -19.38 -6.12
N VAL A 185 22.71 -18.68 -5.11
CA VAL A 185 23.50 -19.33 -4.03
C VAL A 185 22.61 -20.28 -3.25
N VAL A 186 21.39 -19.89 -2.94
CA VAL A 186 20.47 -20.72 -2.15
C VAL A 186 20.01 -21.94 -2.94
N ALA A 187 19.67 -21.78 -4.23
CA ALA A 187 19.13 -22.87 -5.06
C ALA A 187 20.20 -23.89 -5.51
N LEU A 188 21.36 -23.40 -5.95
CA LEU A 188 22.33 -24.23 -6.68
C LEU A 188 23.63 -24.48 -5.94
N LYS A 189 24.01 -23.60 -4.99
CA LYS A 189 25.28 -23.72 -4.26
C LYS A 189 25.14 -24.22 -2.82
N SER A 190 23.96 -24.06 -2.23
CA SER A 190 23.75 -24.41 -0.81
C SER A 190 23.28 -25.85 -0.66
N ALA A 191 23.77 -26.52 0.41
CA ALA A 191 23.18 -27.79 0.86
C ALA A 191 21.75 -27.53 1.36
N PRO A 192 20.82 -28.51 1.26
CA PRO A 192 19.40 -28.35 1.62
C PRO A 192 19.18 -27.73 3.02
N ARG A 193 20.00 -28.13 4.01
CA ARG A 193 19.92 -27.59 5.37
C ARG A 193 20.32 -26.11 5.45
N LYS A 194 21.34 -25.70 4.70
CA LYS A 194 21.76 -24.28 4.64
C LYS A 194 20.75 -23.45 3.88
N ALA A 195 20.19 -23.97 2.80
CA ALA A 195 19.12 -23.31 2.06
C ALA A 195 17.89 -23.05 2.93
N ALA A 196 17.45 -24.03 3.73
CA ALA A 196 16.35 -23.88 4.68
C ALA A 196 16.62 -22.78 5.72
N ILE A 197 17.83 -22.72 6.29
CA ILE A 197 18.21 -21.68 7.26
C ILE A 197 18.22 -20.29 6.60
N LEU A 198 18.77 -20.17 5.39
CA LEU A 198 18.75 -18.88 4.66
C LEU A 198 17.35 -18.41 4.33
N PHE A 199 16.44 -19.33 3.93
CA PHE A 199 15.04 -18.99 3.74
C PHE A 199 14.35 -18.57 5.02
N LEU A 200 14.59 -19.30 6.11
CA LEU A 200 14.05 -18.94 7.42
C LEU A 200 14.50 -17.53 7.83
N ALA A 201 15.79 -17.22 7.65
CA ALA A 201 16.32 -15.89 7.91
C ALA A 201 15.67 -14.78 7.06
N LEU A 202 15.28 -15.08 5.82
CA LEU A 202 14.53 -14.14 4.96
C LEU A 202 13.07 -14.00 5.38
N ILE A 203 12.44 -15.05 5.92
CA ILE A 203 11.03 -15.06 6.29
C ILE A 203 10.80 -14.44 7.68
N ILE A 204 11.70 -14.63 8.64
CA ILE A 204 11.57 -14.15 10.03
C ILE A 204 11.17 -12.66 10.09
N PRO A 205 11.79 -11.74 9.34
CA PRO A 205 11.40 -10.33 9.36
C PRO A 205 9.94 -10.07 8.98
N TYR A 206 9.32 -10.97 8.20
CA TYR A 206 7.92 -10.82 7.78
C TYR A 206 6.91 -11.25 8.86
N ALA A 207 7.36 -11.94 9.90
CA ALA A 207 6.54 -12.21 11.09
C ALA A 207 6.23 -10.91 11.87
N VAL A 208 7.06 -9.88 11.69
CA VAL A 208 6.83 -8.55 12.26
C VAL A 208 5.90 -7.75 11.36
N ASN A 209 4.97 -7.01 11.97
CA ASN A 209 4.05 -6.13 11.24
C ASN A 209 4.80 -5.15 10.32
N GLU A 210 4.24 -4.88 9.14
CA GLU A 210 4.86 -4.00 8.13
C GLU A 210 5.17 -2.60 8.69
N LEU A 211 4.25 -1.99 9.42
CA LEU A 211 4.45 -0.66 9.99
C LEU A 211 5.63 -0.64 10.98
N MET A 212 5.74 -1.65 11.85
CA MET A 212 6.86 -1.76 12.79
C MET A 212 8.21 -1.85 12.07
N ARG A 213 8.26 -2.59 10.95
CA ARG A 213 9.46 -2.66 10.10
C ARG A 213 9.81 -1.31 9.48
N ILE A 214 8.81 -0.56 9.01
CA ILE A 214 9.02 0.78 8.45
C ILE A 214 9.52 1.74 9.52
N TYR A 215 8.97 1.72 10.73
CA TYR A 215 9.44 2.54 11.85
C TYR A 215 10.85 2.16 12.29
N ALA A 216 11.23 0.88 12.26
CA ALA A 216 12.60 0.46 12.52
C ALA A 216 13.58 1.06 11.50
N TRP A 217 13.23 1.05 10.21
CA TRP A 217 14.03 1.73 9.18
C TRP A 217 14.08 3.24 9.39
N LEU A 218 12.98 3.85 9.83
CA LEU A 218 12.92 5.27 10.10
C LEU A 218 13.92 5.66 11.21
N THR A 219 14.05 4.85 12.28
CA THR A 219 15.04 5.08 13.34
C THR A 219 16.46 4.86 12.86
N ILE A 220 16.71 3.92 11.94
CA ILE A 220 18.04 3.71 11.34
C ILE A 220 18.47 4.94 10.53
N PHE A 221 17.54 5.53 9.76
CA PHE A 221 17.77 6.68 8.89
C PHE A 221 17.60 8.04 9.58
N ASP A 222 17.31 8.06 10.87
CA ASP A 222 17.15 9.32 11.59
C ASP A 222 18.47 10.11 11.64
N VAL A 223 18.37 11.41 11.91
CA VAL A 223 19.52 12.33 12.02
C VAL A 223 20.53 11.83 13.05
N LYS A 224 20.04 11.37 14.20
CA LYS A 224 20.83 10.71 15.26
C LYS A 224 20.72 9.18 15.20
N GLY A 225 20.38 8.63 14.04
CA GLY A 225 20.15 7.20 13.85
C GLY A 225 21.44 6.40 13.65
N LEU A 226 21.25 5.06 13.63
CA LEU A 226 22.36 4.09 13.54
C LEU A 226 23.30 4.37 12.36
N LEU A 227 22.74 4.76 11.20
CA LEU A 227 23.56 4.96 9.99
C LEU A 227 24.52 6.15 10.13
N ASN A 228 24.04 7.28 10.62
CA ASN A 228 24.89 8.45 10.89
C ASN A 228 25.94 8.16 11.99
N THR A 229 25.55 7.44 13.05
CA THR A 229 26.46 7.02 14.12
C THR A 229 27.58 6.12 13.61
N ILE A 230 27.27 5.16 12.71
CA ILE A 230 28.29 4.30 12.08
C ILE A 230 29.23 5.13 11.19
N LEU A 231 28.72 6.06 10.41
CA LEU A 231 29.53 6.90 9.54
C LEU A 231 30.45 7.85 10.31
N ASP A 232 30.00 8.34 11.47
CA ASP A 232 30.81 9.11 12.39
C ASP A 232 31.94 8.25 13.00
N PHE A 233 31.59 7.07 13.48
CA PHE A 233 32.56 6.11 14.03
C PHE A 233 33.65 5.71 12.99
N LEU A 234 33.27 5.63 11.71
CA LEU A 234 34.21 5.35 10.61
C LEU A 234 35.03 6.59 10.18
N GLY A 235 34.79 7.76 10.79
CA GLY A 235 35.48 9.01 10.45
C GLY A 235 35.07 9.60 9.08
N VAL A 236 33.99 9.09 8.49
CA VAL A 236 33.50 9.59 7.18
C VAL A 236 32.69 10.86 7.36
N LEU A 237 32.02 11.00 8.49
CA LEU A 237 31.25 12.18 8.90
C LEU A 237 31.72 12.58 10.29
N ALA A 238 32.01 13.87 10.50
CA ALA A 238 32.01 14.40 11.85
C ALA A 238 30.57 14.80 12.19
N LEU A 239 30.01 14.29 13.29
CA LEU A 239 28.68 14.67 13.80
C LEU A 239 28.70 16.11 14.35
N ASP A 240 29.23 17.08 13.57
CA ASP A 240 28.97 18.50 13.79
C ASP A 240 27.55 18.80 13.29
N GLU A 241 26.81 19.65 13.99
CA GLU A 241 25.40 19.97 13.72
C GLU A 241 25.12 20.35 12.26
N ASP A 242 26.11 20.87 11.54
CA ASP A 242 26.00 21.30 10.13
C ASP A 242 26.31 20.20 9.10
N LYS A 243 26.83 19.03 9.48
CA LYS A 243 27.31 17.98 8.57
C LYS A 243 26.52 16.67 8.57
N VAL A 244 25.41 16.65 9.27
CA VAL A 244 24.60 15.43 9.39
C VAL A 244 23.82 15.15 8.12
N ILE A 245 23.85 13.89 7.65
CA ILE A 245 23.05 13.48 6.47
C ILE A 245 21.60 13.25 6.90
N VAL A 246 20.70 14.00 6.27
CA VAL A 246 19.26 13.85 6.42
C VAL A 246 18.77 12.86 5.35
N TRP A 247 18.86 11.55 5.65
CA TRP A 247 18.62 10.45 4.73
C TRP A 247 17.24 10.49 4.09
N TYR A 248 16.20 10.84 4.82
CA TYR A 248 14.82 10.86 4.34
C TYR A 248 14.53 11.96 3.29
N LYS A 249 15.49 12.85 3.00
CA LYS A 249 15.42 13.77 1.84
C LYS A 249 15.76 13.08 0.52
N TYR A 250 16.42 11.92 0.55
CA TYR A 250 16.91 11.25 -0.65
C TYR A 250 16.00 10.09 -1.05
N PRO A 251 15.63 9.95 -2.34
CA PRO A 251 14.77 8.86 -2.79
C PRO A 251 15.39 7.47 -2.61
N GLY A 252 16.73 7.38 -2.54
CA GLY A 252 17.44 6.13 -2.26
C GLY A 252 17.03 5.46 -0.95
N THR A 253 16.66 6.25 0.07
CA THR A 253 16.15 5.72 1.35
C THR A 253 14.86 4.95 1.16
N VAL A 254 13.91 5.52 0.40
CA VAL A 254 12.64 4.85 0.07
C VAL A 254 12.91 3.58 -0.74
N PHE A 255 13.83 3.63 -1.73
CA PHE A 255 14.18 2.47 -2.54
C PHE A 255 14.76 1.33 -1.70
N THR A 256 15.64 1.62 -0.75
CA THR A 256 16.22 0.63 0.16
C THR A 256 15.14 -0.07 0.97
N VAL A 257 14.21 0.70 1.55
CA VAL A 257 13.12 0.13 2.36
C VAL A 257 12.14 -0.67 1.51
N LEU A 258 11.81 -0.22 0.29
CA LEU A 258 10.96 -0.97 -0.64
C LEU A 258 11.60 -2.30 -1.06
N ILE A 259 12.90 -2.31 -1.38
CA ILE A 259 13.63 -3.53 -1.72
C ILE A 259 13.59 -4.51 -0.55
N TYR A 260 13.91 -4.04 0.65
CA TYR A 260 13.85 -4.85 1.86
C TYR A 260 12.43 -5.40 2.10
N THR A 261 11.41 -4.56 1.94
CA THR A 261 10.01 -4.95 2.15
C THR A 261 9.54 -6.00 1.14
N TYR A 262 10.03 -5.98 -0.09
CA TYR A 262 9.55 -6.85 -1.16
C TYR A 262 10.55 -7.93 -1.59
N ILE A 263 11.68 -8.09 -0.88
CA ILE A 263 12.75 -9.03 -1.22
C ILE A 263 12.26 -10.48 -1.41
N LEU A 264 11.34 -10.96 -0.58
CA LEU A 264 10.80 -12.32 -0.68
C LEU A 264 10.01 -12.54 -1.97
N PHE A 265 9.25 -11.54 -2.41
CA PHE A 265 8.45 -11.62 -3.63
C PHE A 265 9.32 -11.68 -4.89
N MET A 266 10.57 -11.26 -4.80
CA MET A 266 11.55 -11.41 -5.87
C MET A 266 12.35 -12.71 -5.74
N VAL A 267 12.87 -13.02 -4.55
CA VAL A 267 13.78 -14.17 -4.34
C VAL A 267 13.04 -15.50 -4.52
N PHE A 268 11.82 -15.62 -3.97
CA PHE A 268 11.11 -16.89 -3.89
C PHE A 268 10.74 -17.48 -5.27
N PRO A 269 10.16 -16.74 -6.22
CA PRO A 269 9.88 -17.26 -7.55
C PRO A 269 11.16 -17.63 -8.32
N ILE A 270 12.23 -16.84 -8.18
CA ILE A 270 13.52 -17.10 -8.84
C ILE A 270 14.13 -18.39 -8.28
N TYR A 271 14.15 -18.52 -6.96
CA TYR A 271 14.62 -19.74 -6.30
C TYR A 271 13.84 -20.98 -6.75
N ASN A 272 12.51 -20.92 -6.75
CA ASN A 272 11.66 -22.05 -7.12
C ASN A 272 11.98 -22.56 -8.52
N THR A 273 12.20 -21.67 -9.47
CA THR A 273 12.57 -22.07 -10.82
C THR A 273 14.02 -22.53 -10.93
N MET A 274 14.96 -21.89 -10.23
CA MET A 274 16.35 -22.31 -10.22
C MET A 274 16.56 -23.68 -9.56
N SER A 275 15.79 -24.00 -8.52
CA SER A 275 15.91 -25.26 -7.78
C SER A 275 15.48 -26.49 -8.61
N THR A 276 14.70 -26.27 -9.68
CA THR A 276 14.30 -27.37 -10.62
C THR A 276 15.33 -27.63 -11.71
N LEU A 277 16.41 -26.83 -11.77
CA LEU A 277 17.48 -27.05 -12.75
C LEU A 277 18.32 -28.28 -12.36
N ASN A 278 18.47 -29.22 -13.31
CA ASN A 278 19.35 -30.36 -13.11
C ASN A 278 20.83 -29.90 -13.08
N ARG A 279 21.54 -30.24 -12.01
CA ARG A 279 22.93 -29.87 -11.81
C ARG A 279 23.86 -30.48 -12.84
N ASP A 280 23.52 -31.67 -13.37
CA ASP A 280 24.32 -32.35 -14.40
C ASP A 280 24.51 -31.48 -15.65
N GLN A 281 23.54 -30.62 -15.97
CA GLN A 281 23.65 -29.66 -17.08
C GLN A 281 24.73 -28.60 -16.83
N ILE A 282 24.92 -28.18 -15.57
CA ILE A 282 25.93 -27.22 -15.19
C ILE A 282 27.31 -27.90 -15.22
N GLU A 283 27.40 -29.11 -14.65
CA GLU A 283 28.60 -29.89 -14.59
C GLU A 283 29.12 -30.27 -15.99
N ALA A 284 28.25 -30.79 -16.84
CA ALA A 284 28.58 -31.06 -18.23
C ALA A 284 29.10 -29.84 -19.01
N ALA A 285 28.49 -28.66 -18.77
CA ALA A 285 28.97 -27.42 -19.38
C ALA A 285 30.36 -27.00 -18.84
N GLN A 286 30.64 -27.27 -17.58
CA GLN A 286 31.96 -27.01 -16.96
C GLN A 286 33.01 -27.94 -17.53
N ASP A 287 32.72 -29.24 -17.69
CA ASP A 287 33.62 -30.24 -18.27
C ASP A 287 33.97 -29.89 -19.73
N LEU A 288 33.05 -29.28 -20.46
CA LEU A 288 33.25 -28.72 -21.81
C LEU A 288 34.01 -27.37 -21.81
N GLY A 289 34.51 -26.91 -20.64
CA GLY A 289 35.30 -25.69 -20.51
C GLY A 289 34.50 -24.40 -20.56
N ALA A 290 33.18 -24.43 -20.32
CA ALA A 290 32.37 -23.22 -20.32
C ALA A 290 32.70 -22.34 -19.09
N LYS A 291 33.02 -21.07 -19.33
CA LYS A 291 33.18 -20.06 -18.27
C LYS A 291 31.88 -19.83 -17.51
N ALA A 292 31.97 -19.52 -16.21
CA ALA A 292 30.81 -19.28 -15.33
C ALA A 292 29.79 -18.30 -15.93
N TRP A 293 30.26 -17.20 -16.52
CA TRP A 293 29.38 -16.22 -17.20
C TRP A 293 28.54 -16.85 -18.32
N ARG A 294 29.13 -17.73 -19.12
CA ARG A 294 28.46 -18.42 -20.23
C ARG A 294 27.41 -19.39 -19.71
N ILE A 295 27.67 -20.09 -18.59
CA ILE A 295 26.70 -20.96 -17.91
C ILE A 295 25.50 -20.15 -17.42
N HIS A 296 25.72 -19.00 -16.78
CA HIS A 296 24.62 -18.13 -16.34
C HIS A 296 23.74 -17.69 -17.52
N TRP A 297 24.33 -17.17 -18.61
CA TRP A 297 23.58 -16.62 -19.71
C TRP A 297 22.91 -17.67 -20.61
N ARG A 298 23.48 -18.87 -20.73
CA ARG A 298 22.97 -19.91 -21.65
C ARG A 298 22.18 -21.02 -21.00
N ILE A 299 22.32 -21.22 -19.68
CA ILE A 299 21.67 -22.32 -18.96
C ILE A 299 20.79 -21.76 -17.84
N ILE A 300 21.37 -21.06 -16.88
CA ILE A 300 20.66 -20.68 -15.64
C ILE A 300 19.58 -19.63 -15.90
N ILE A 301 19.93 -18.50 -16.54
CA ILE A 301 18.97 -17.43 -16.83
C ILE A 301 17.83 -17.90 -17.73
N PRO A 302 18.08 -18.60 -18.86
CA PRO A 302 17.00 -19.12 -19.71
C PRO A 302 16.06 -20.09 -18.98
N HIS A 303 16.59 -20.97 -18.13
CA HIS A 303 15.78 -21.87 -17.31
C HIS A 303 14.95 -21.12 -16.27
N SER A 304 15.53 -20.07 -15.68
CA SER A 304 14.90 -19.29 -14.61
C SER A 304 14.00 -18.16 -15.10
N LYS A 305 13.85 -17.95 -16.42
CA LYS A 305 13.01 -16.90 -17.01
C LYS A 305 11.60 -16.79 -16.40
N PRO A 306 10.86 -17.90 -16.21
CA PRO A 306 9.52 -17.82 -15.62
C PRO A 306 9.55 -17.26 -14.19
N GLY A 307 10.52 -17.70 -13.36
CA GLY A 307 10.67 -17.20 -11.99
C GLY A 307 11.10 -15.74 -11.95
N ILE A 308 12.03 -15.34 -12.82
CA ILE A 308 12.45 -13.93 -12.96
C ILE A 308 11.26 -13.07 -13.37
N ALA A 309 10.47 -13.51 -14.35
CA ALA A 309 9.29 -12.77 -14.80
C ALA A 309 8.25 -12.61 -13.68
N ILE A 310 7.92 -13.69 -12.95
CA ILE A 310 6.98 -13.65 -11.82
C ILE A 310 7.49 -12.71 -10.74
N GLY A 311 8.76 -12.87 -10.30
CA GLY A 311 9.36 -12.01 -9.28
C GLY A 311 9.38 -10.54 -9.67
N THR A 312 9.72 -10.24 -10.94
CA THR A 312 9.70 -8.87 -11.49
C THR A 312 8.29 -8.29 -11.48
N ILE A 313 7.28 -9.04 -11.94
CA ILE A 313 5.89 -8.60 -11.94
C ILE A 313 5.40 -8.34 -10.52
N MET A 314 5.60 -9.28 -9.59
CA MET A 314 5.15 -9.14 -8.20
C MET A 314 5.80 -7.94 -7.52
N THR A 315 7.11 -7.80 -7.63
CA THR A 315 7.84 -6.68 -7.01
C THR A 315 7.43 -5.33 -7.59
N PHE A 316 7.25 -5.24 -8.91
CA PHE A 316 6.79 -4.01 -9.55
C PHE A 316 5.38 -3.63 -9.11
N MET A 317 4.43 -4.58 -9.10
CA MET A 317 3.05 -4.33 -8.70
C MET A 317 2.97 -3.83 -7.25
N LEU A 318 3.76 -4.42 -6.34
CA LEU A 318 3.86 -3.99 -4.96
C LEU A 318 4.54 -2.62 -4.83
N ALA A 319 5.59 -2.36 -5.61
CA ALA A 319 6.31 -1.09 -5.56
C ALA A 319 5.48 0.08 -6.13
N VAL A 320 4.78 -0.11 -7.26
CA VAL A 320 3.95 0.95 -7.87
C VAL A 320 2.73 1.28 -7.02
N GLY A 321 2.19 0.27 -6.30
CA GLY A 321 1.07 0.42 -5.36
C GLY A 321 1.48 0.82 -3.95
N ALA A 322 2.78 0.98 -3.67
CA ALA A 322 3.27 1.28 -2.33
C ALA A 322 2.75 2.65 -1.83
N PHE A 323 2.15 2.64 -0.65
CA PHE A 323 1.67 3.83 0.05
C PHE A 323 2.44 4.07 1.35
N SER A 324 2.44 3.09 2.25
CA SER A 324 2.96 3.23 3.63
C SER A 324 4.45 3.58 3.68
N VAL A 325 5.27 2.90 2.88
CA VAL A 325 6.73 3.12 2.89
C VAL A 325 7.11 4.53 2.44
N PRO A 326 6.68 5.01 1.24
CA PRO A 326 7.02 6.38 0.84
C PRO A 326 6.40 7.42 1.77
N TYR A 327 5.19 7.19 2.30
CA TYR A 327 4.51 8.14 3.18
C TYR A 327 5.25 8.35 4.49
N ILE A 328 5.60 7.26 5.17
CA ILE A 328 6.22 7.30 6.50
C ILE A 328 7.70 7.70 6.41
N ILE A 329 8.45 7.10 5.49
CA ILE A 329 9.91 7.31 5.39
C ILE A 329 10.25 8.73 4.97
N THR A 330 9.48 9.34 4.06
CA THR A 330 9.81 10.67 3.54
C THR A 330 9.46 11.81 4.50
N ARG A 331 8.61 11.57 5.48
CA ARG A 331 8.09 12.61 6.40
C ARG A 331 7.59 13.87 5.65
N GLY A 332 7.07 13.72 4.44
CA GLY A 332 6.62 14.84 3.59
C GLY A 332 7.72 15.65 2.91
N LEU A 333 9.01 15.33 3.09
CA LEU A 333 10.15 16.08 2.52
C LEU A 333 10.50 15.68 1.07
N GLN A 334 9.86 14.63 0.55
CA GLN A 334 10.00 14.22 -0.85
C GLN A 334 8.69 14.42 -1.61
N PRO A 335 8.77 14.54 -2.94
CA PRO A 335 7.56 14.61 -3.76
C PRO A 335 6.65 13.41 -3.53
N LYS A 336 5.34 13.66 -3.44
CA LYS A 336 4.32 12.62 -3.28
C LYS A 336 4.46 11.54 -4.36
N TRP A 337 4.13 10.31 -4.01
CA TRP A 337 3.91 9.22 -4.95
C TRP A 337 2.49 9.29 -5.48
N PHE A 338 2.22 8.66 -6.62
CA PHE A 338 0.89 8.73 -7.22
C PHE A 338 -0.20 8.12 -6.35
N THR A 339 0.15 7.10 -5.56
CA THR A 339 -0.72 6.49 -4.54
C THR A 339 -1.17 7.49 -3.46
N HIS A 340 -0.31 8.45 -3.09
CA HIS A 340 -0.69 9.53 -2.16
C HIS A 340 -1.70 10.48 -2.80
N ILE A 341 -1.56 10.77 -4.11
CA ILE A 341 -2.53 11.61 -4.83
C ILE A 341 -3.89 10.90 -4.92
N ILE A 342 -3.90 9.57 -5.14
CA ILE A 342 -5.11 8.77 -5.11
C ILE A 342 -5.77 8.88 -3.73
N TYR A 343 -5.00 8.69 -2.66
CA TYR A 343 -5.47 8.84 -1.28
C TYR A 343 -6.06 10.22 -1.02
N ASP A 344 -5.34 11.29 -1.40
CA ASP A 344 -5.82 12.67 -1.25
C ASP A 344 -7.15 12.90 -2.00
N LYS A 345 -7.36 12.24 -3.16
CA LYS A 345 -8.64 12.35 -3.89
C LYS A 345 -9.78 11.63 -3.20
N PHE A 346 -9.54 10.47 -2.62
CA PHE A 346 -10.58 9.73 -1.89
C PHE A 346 -10.90 10.39 -0.54
N PHE A 347 -9.89 10.71 0.26
CA PHE A 347 -10.08 11.05 1.67
C PHE A 347 -9.98 12.55 1.98
N GLU A 348 -9.06 13.30 1.36
CA GLU A 348 -8.93 14.75 1.62
C GLU A 348 -9.89 15.57 0.76
N SER A 349 -10.03 15.21 -0.51
CA SER A 349 -10.91 15.94 -1.43
C SER A 349 -12.29 15.31 -1.54
N SER A 350 -12.56 14.15 -0.92
CA SER A 350 -13.81 13.38 -1.00
C SER A 350 -14.32 13.17 -2.44
N ASN A 351 -13.43 13.15 -3.43
CA ASN A 351 -13.75 13.00 -4.84
C ASN A 351 -13.57 11.54 -5.30
N TRP A 352 -14.55 10.72 -4.99
CA TRP A 352 -14.56 9.30 -5.31
C TRP A 352 -14.43 9.01 -6.80
N ASN A 353 -15.04 9.84 -7.65
CA ASN A 353 -15.03 9.67 -9.10
C ASN A 353 -13.63 9.90 -9.67
N LEU A 354 -12.98 10.99 -9.25
CA LEU A 354 -11.61 11.31 -9.67
C LEU A 354 -10.59 10.34 -9.04
N GLY A 355 -10.75 9.96 -7.77
CA GLY A 355 -9.94 8.95 -7.11
C GLY A 355 -10.01 7.60 -7.83
N SER A 356 -11.23 7.18 -8.24
CA SER A 356 -11.44 5.97 -9.03
C SER A 356 -10.77 6.05 -10.40
N ALA A 357 -10.84 7.19 -11.10
CA ALA A 357 -10.19 7.38 -12.39
C ALA A 357 -8.66 7.27 -12.27
N TYR A 358 -8.06 7.86 -11.22
CA TYR A 358 -6.63 7.77 -10.98
C TYR A 358 -6.21 6.34 -10.62
N SER A 359 -6.97 5.65 -9.77
CA SER A 359 -6.73 4.25 -9.43
C SER A 359 -6.80 3.35 -10.67
N PHE A 360 -7.80 3.55 -11.52
CA PHE A 360 -7.95 2.79 -12.77
C PHE A 360 -6.83 3.08 -13.77
N THR A 361 -6.37 4.33 -13.85
CA THR A 361 -5.20 4.70 -14.67
C THR A 361 -3.94 3.95 -14.20
N LEU A 362 -3.69 3.91 -12.88
CA LEU A 362 -2.56 3.17 -12.31
C LEU A 362 -2.67 1.66 -12.58
N LEU A 363 -3.87 1.10 -12.46
CA LEU A 363 -4.15 -0.30 -12.78
C LEU A 363 -3.84 -0.62 -14.25
N LEU A 364 -4.31 0.19 -15.19
CA LEU A 364 -4.07 -0.01 -16.63
C LEU A 364 -2.57 0.02 -16.95
N ILE A 365 -1.83 0.99 -16.41
CA ILE A 365 -0.39 1.08 -16.63
C ILE A 365 0.32 -0.13 -16.03
N SER A 366 -0.10 -0.58 -14.86
CA SER A 366 0.44 -1.78 -14.22
C SER A 366 0.19 -3.04 -15.07
N LEU A 367 -1.00 -3.17 -15.67
CA LEU A 367 -1.31 -4.27 -16.60
C LEU A 367 -0.44 -4.20 -17.85
N ILE A 368 -0.23 -3.02 -18.43
CA ILE A 368 0.67 -2.84 -19.57
C ILE A 368 2.08 -3.32 -19.21
N PHE A 369 2.59 -2.96 -18.02
CA PHE A 369 3.89 -3.43 -17.57
C PHE A 369 3.94 -4.97 -17.47
N VAL A 370 2.90 -5.60 -16.92
CA VAL A 370 2.81 -7.07 -16.85
C VAL A 370 2.92 -7.68 -18.25
N PHE A 371 2.15 -7.17 -19.23
CA PHE A 371 2.21 -7.66 -20.60
C PHE A 371 3.59 -7.44 -21.24
N VAL A 372 4.24 -6.31 -20.99
CA VAL A 372 5.60 -6.02 -21.47
C VAL A 372 6.59 -7.02 -20.88
N VAL A 373 6.55 -7.29 -19.57
CA VAL A 373 7.44 -8.27 -18.94
C VAL A 373 7.20 -9.68 -19.48
N MET A 374 5.93 -10.11 -19.60
CA MET A 374 5.59 -11.41 -20.16
C MET A 374 6.11 -11.57 -21.60
N SER A 375 5.96 -10.55 -22.42
CA SER A 375 6.47 -10.51 -23.79
C SER A 375 8.00 -10.56 -23.85
N LEU A 376 8.68 -9.78 -22.99
CA LEU A 376 10.14 -9.70 -22.91
C LEU A 376 10.77 -11.06 -22.55
N PHE A 377 10.20 -11.74 -21.57
CA PHE A 377 10.67 -13.04 -21.13
C PHE A 377 10.12 -14.20 -21.98
N ARG A 378 9.17 -13.92 -22.90
CA ARG A 378 8.47 -14.92 -23.73
C ARG A 378 7.82 -16.02 -22.89
N VAL A 379 7.23 -15.63 -21.76
CA VAL A 379 6.54 -16.55 -20.84
C VAL A 379 5.06 -16.49 -21.13
N SER A 380 4.44 -17.62 -21.47
CA SER A 380 3.00 -17.71 -21.71
C SER A 380 2.26 -17.93 -20.38
N ILE A 381 0.99 -17.48 -20.32
CA ILE A 381 0.10 -17.71 -19.17
C ILE A 381 -0.01 -19.21 -18.85
N ASN A 382 0.01 -20.07 -19.87
CA ASN A 382 -0.04 -21.53 -19.70
C ASN A 382 1.20 -22.12 -19.04
N GLU A 383 2.37 -21.50 -19.21
CA GLU A 383 3.60 -21.91 -18.50
C GLU A 383 3.61 -21.49 -17.04
N LEU A 384 3.00 -20.33 -16.75
CA LEU A 384 2.83 -19.85 -15.36
C LEU A 384 1.84 -20.73 -14.58
N ALA A 385 0.80 -21.24 -15.22
CA ALA A 385 -0.25 -22.06 -14.61
C ALA A 385 0.11 -23.56 -14.48
N LYS A 386 1.11 -24.06 -15.21
CA LYS A 386 1.51 -25.50 -15.21
C LYS A 386 2.56 -25.85 -14.12
N ARG A 387 3.08 -24.88 -13.42
CA ARG A 387 4.06 -25.05 -12.34
C ARG A 387 3.49 -24.57 -11.00
#